data_ef313c7820c446404ca62ffdaad93d0d
#
_entry.id   ef313c7820c446404ca62ffdaad93d0d
#
_cell.length_a   1.000
_cell.length_b   1.000
_cell.length_c   1.000
_cell.angle_alpha   90.00
_cell.angle_beta   90.00
_cell.angle_gamma   90.00
#
_symmetry.space_group_name_H-M   'P 1'
#
loop_
_entity.id
_entity.type
_entity.pdbx_description
1 polymer ?
#
loop_
_entity_poly.entity_id
_entity_poly.type
_entity_poly.pdbx_seq_one_letter_code
_entity_poly.pdbx_strand_id
1 'polypeptide(L)'
;METTQHEVETQSEQGQPGAEAEKPTDWKRVVLDILETLVLAVVLYFGINAISVRVRVDGYSMTPTLQNGEYILVNKLAYKMGEPQRGDIVVFVFPIDPHEDLIKRVIGLPGEKVSVHDGKVMINDVPLDEPYIAAAPLYNGDWVVPDGQLFVLGDNRNESKDSHQWLYLPMENVVGKAVLIYWPPPEWQVINHTKEVYAGQ
;
A
#
# COMPACT_ATOMS: atom_id res chain seq x y z
N MET A 1 52.89 82.74 -30.37
CA MET A 1 51.73 82.67 -31.24
C MET A 1 51.40 81.18 -31.32
N GLU A 2 50.62 80.70 -30.42
CA GLU A 2 50.21 79.27 -30.45
C GLU A 2 48.86 79.17 -29.81
N THR A 3 47.92 78.79 -30.66
CA THR A 3 46.50 78.73 -30.33
C THR A 3 46.21 77.30 -29.84
N THR A 4 45.94 77.17 -28.59
CA THR A 4 45.54 75.88 -28.00
C THR A 4 44.03 75.72 -28.17
N GLN A 5 43.62 74.72 -28.90
CA GLN A 5 42.22 74.31 -29.02
C GLN A 5 41.89 73.43 -27.83
N HIS A 6 40.84 73.79 -27.09
CA HIS A 6 40.21 72.93 -26.08
C HIS A 6 39.22 72.01 -26.74
N GLU A 7 39.48 70.72 -26.65
CA GLU A 7 38.59 69.67 -27.07
C GLU A 7 37.58 69.45 -25.92
N VAL A 8 36.31 69.59 -26.21
CA VAL A 8 35.22 69.33 -25.26
C VAL A 8 34.83 67.86 -25.40
N GLU A 9 35.18 67.04 -24.40
CA GLU A 9 34.69 65.66 -24.31
C GLU A 9 33.22 65.65 -23.94
N THR A 10 32.42 65.15 -24.86
CA THR A 10 31.00 64.85 -24.64
C THR A 10 30.89 63.58 -23.89
N GLN A 11 30.60 63.61 -22.59
CA GLN A 11 30.24 62.43 -21.81
C GLN A 11 28.87 61.92 -22.27
N SER A 12 28.87 60.73 -22.82
CA SER A 12 27.65 59.97 -23.13
C SER A 12 26.99 59.52 -21.83
N GLU A 13 25.82 60.06 -21.57
CA GLU A 13 24.90 59.59 -20.52
C GLU A 13 24.53 58.12 -20.74
N GLN A 14 25.05 57.23 -19.94
CA GLN A 14 24.58 55.83 -19.86
C GLN A 14 23.19 55.82 -19.24
N GLY A 15 22.17 55.58 -20.06
CA GLY A 15 20.80 55.36 -19.61
C GLY A 15 20.73 54.19 -18.63
N GLN A 16 20.29 54.46 -17.43
CA GLN A 16 19.92 53.44 -16.46
C GLN A 16 18.81 52.54 -17.02
N PRO A 17 18.87 51.18 -16.92
CA PRO A 17 17.76 50.33 -17.30
C PRO A 17 16.58 50.67 -16.38
N GLY A 18 15.48 51.10 -17.03
CA GLY A 18 14.24 51.47 -16.34
C GLY A 18 13.76 50.32 -15.44
N ALA A 19 13.53 50.64 -14.18
CA ALA A 19 12.86 49.74 -13.26
C ALA A 19 11.50 49.36 -13.88
N GLU A 20 11.36 48.10 -14.26
CA GLU A 20 10.04 47.55 -14.65
C GLU A 20 9.12 47.78 -13.47
N ALA A 21 8.12 48.60 -13.65
CA ALA A 21 7.06 48.83 -12.65
C ALA A 21 6.37 47.51 -12.38
N GLU A 22 6.55 46.96 -11.17
CA GLU A 22 5.84 45.76 -10.71
C GLU A 22 4.33 45.98 -10.89
N LYS A 23 3.72 45.16 -11.74
CA LYS A 23 2.27 45.19 -11.94
C LYS A 23 1.57 44.92 -10.62
N PRO A 24 0.57 45.69 -10.23
CA PRO A 24 -0.13 45.47 -8.99
C PRO A 24 -0.71 44.05 -8.95
N THR A 25 -0.37 43.30 -7.89
CA THR A 25 -0.84 41.95 -7.69
C THR A 25 -2.37 41.97 -7.54
N ASP A 26 -3.05 41.31 -8.47
CA ASP A 26 -4.51 41.18 -8.40
C ASP A 26 -4.90 40.23 -7.27
N TRP A 27 -5.13 40.79 -6.08
CA TRP A 27 -5.51 40.07 -4.87
C TRP A 27 -6.72 39.14 -5.07
N LYS A 28 -7.64 39.49 -5.96
CA LYS A 28 -8.80 38.66 -6.26
C LYS A 28 -8.39 37.36 -6.93
N ARG A 29 -7.45 37.42 -7.86
CA ARG A 29 -6.90 36.21 -8.52
C ARG A 29 -6.16 35.33 -7.52
N VAL A 30 -5.29 35.94 -6.70
CA VAL A 30 -4.55 35.19 -5.67
C VAL A 30 -5.52 34.46 -4.70
N VAL A 31 -6.59 35.13 -4.27
CA VAL A 31 -7.60 34.52 -3.39
C VAL A 31 -8.35 33.39 -4.11
N LEU A 32 -8.69 33.56 -5.39
CA LEU A 32 -9.35 32.52 -6.17
C LEU A 32 -8.46 31.30 -6.38
N ASP A 33 -7.17 31.51 -6.69
CA ASP A 33 -6.19 30.43 -6.87
C ASP A 33 -5.98 29.63 -5.57
N ILE A 34 -5.92 30.33 -4.44
CA ILE A 34 -5.84 29.68 -3.11
C ILE A 34 -7.12 28.87 -2.83
N LEU A 35 -8.29 29.43 -3.12
CA LEU A 35 -9.56 28.76 -2.90
C LEU A 35 -9.68 27.49 -3.77
N GLU A 36 -9.34 27.60 -5.05
CA GLU A 36 -9.33 26.47 -5.98
C GLU A 36 -8.38 25.36 -5.50
N THR A 37 -7.16 25.74 -5.09
CA THR A 37 -6.19 24.79 -4.53
C THR A 37 -6.72 24.10 -3.26
N LEU A 38 -7.38 24.86 -2.38
CA LEU A 38 -7.97 24.34 -1.16
C LEU A 38 -9.10 23.35 -1.46
N VAL A 39 -9.99 23.69 -2.39
CA VAL A 39 -11.09 22.82 -2.82
C VAL A 39 -10.52 21.51 -3.41
N LEU A 40 -9.52 21.61 -4.29
CA LEU A 40 -8.86 20.44 -4.86
C LEU A 40 -8.22 19.56 -3.77
N ALA A 41 -7.52 20.15 -2.81
CA ALA A 41 -6.92 19.42 -1.69
C ALA A 41 -7.97 18.69 -0.85
N VAL A 42 -9.11 19.34 -0.58
CA VAL A 42 -10.23 18.74 0.16
C VAL A 42 -10.82 17.56 -0.63
N VAL A 43 -11.07 17.73 -1.92
CA VAL A 43 -11.62 16.67 -2.79
C VAL A 43 -10.67 15.47 -2.83
N LEU A 44 -9.36 15.70 -3.01
CA LEU A 44 -8.35 14.65 -3.01
C LEU A 44 -8.27 13.94 -1.65
N TYR A 45 -8.30 14.68 -0.56
CA TYR A 45 -8.27 14.12 0.79
C TYR A 45 -9.44 13.16 1.03
N PHE A 46 -10.66 13.61 0.75
CA PHE A 46 -11.84 12.76 0.92
C PHE A 46 -11.87 11.60 -0.08
N GLY A 47 -11.43 11.83 -1.33
CA GLY A 47 -11.29 10.78 -2.35
C GLY A 47 -10.36 9.66 -1.89
N ILE A 48 -9.15 10.00 -1.45
CA ILE A 48 -8.17 9.02 -0.96
C ILE A 48 -8.71 8.26 0.26
N ASN A 49 -9.30 8.95 1.24
CA ASN A 49 -9.86 8.29 2.43
C ASN A 49 -11.06 7.38 2.11
N ALA A 50 -11.81 7.67 1.06
CA ALA A 50 -12.94 6.82 0.64
C ALA A 50 -12.48 5.47 0.06
N ILE A 51 -11.30 5.43 -0.59
CA ILE A 51 -10.80 4.24 -1.29
C ILE A 51 -9.73 3.48 -0.51
N SER A 52 -9.17 4.07 0.53
CA SER A 52 -8.09 3.44 1.30
C SER A 52 -8.29 3.56 2.81
N VAL A 53 -7.68 2.64 3.55
CA VAL A 53 -7.51 2.71 4.99
C VAL A 53 -6.05 2.52 5.35
N ARG A 54 -5.63 3.19 6.42
CA ARG A 54 -4.27 3.08 6.98
C ARG A 54 -4.34 2.17 8.19
N VAL A 55 -3.54 1.12 8.18
CA VAL A 55 -3.50 0.12 9.25
C VAL A 55 -2.09 0.05 9.79
N ARG A 56 -1.96 -0.01 11.11
CA ARG A 56 -0.70 -0.35 11.77
C ARG A 56 -0.61 -1.86 11.93
N VAL A 57 0.52 -2.43 11.53
CA VAL A 57 0.82 -3.84 11.77
C VAL A 57 1.11 -4.02 13.26
N ASP A 58 0.30 -4.83 13.95
CA ASP A 58 0.51 -5.18 15.35
C ASP A 58 0.72 -6.68 15.47
N GLY A 59 1.90 -7.07 15.95
CA GLY A 59 2.33 -8.45 16.06
C GLY A 59 3.29 -8.91 14.97
N TYR A 60 3.58 -10.23 14.99
CA TYR A 60 4.66 -10.85 14.21
C TYR A 60 4.15 -11.92 13.23
N SER A 61 2.84 -12.07 13.10
CA SER A 61 2.25 -13.16 12.31
C SER A 61 2.53 -13.10 10.81
N MET A 62 2.93 -11.91 10.30
CA MET A 62 3.25 -11.70 8.89
C MET A 62 4.76 -11.51 8.63
N THR A 63 5.60 -11.72 9.63
CA THR A 63 7.06 -11.73 9.48
C THR A 63 7.50 -12.93 8.61
N PRO A 64 8.42 -12.73 7.64
CA PRO A 64 9.25 -11.56 7.42
C PRO A 64 8.63 -10.48 6.52
N THR A 65 7.49 -10.72 5.89
CA THR A 65 6.92 -9.83 4.86
C THR A 65 6.47 -8.48 5.44
N LEU A 66 5.84 -8.48 6.61
CA LEU A 66 5.45 -7.28 7.35
C LEU A 66 6.01 -7.34 8.76
N GLN A 67 6.57 -6.21 9.22
CA GLN A 67 7.15 -6.11 10.56
C GLN A 67 6.20 -5.40 11.53
N ASN A 68 6.34 -5.75 12.82
CA ASN A 68 5.59 -5.08 13.86
C ASN A 68 5.88 -3.57 13.90
N GLY A 69 4.85 -2.75 13.95
CA GLY A 69 4.94 -1.29 14.00
C GLY A 69 4.93 -0.60 12.64
N GLU A 70 5.01 -1.32 11.53
CA GLU A 70 4.84 -0.76 10.20
C GLU A 70 3.42 -0.24 9.99
N TYR A 71 3.30 0.78 9.14
CA TYR A 71 2.02 1.28 8.67
C TYR A 71 1.83 0.95 7.20
N ILE A 72 0.72 0.31 6.90
CA ILE A 72 0.36 -0.12 5.56
C ILE A 72 -0.84 0.63 5.02
N LEU A 73 -0.85 0.83 3.72
CA LEU A 73 -2.01 1.32 2.98
C LEU A 73 -2.79 0.12 2.43
N VAL A 74 -4.08 0.11 2.70
CA VAL A 74 -5.01 -0.94 2.29
C VAL A 74 -6.00 -0.37 1.29
N ASN A 75 -6.11 -1.00 0.12
CA ASN A 75 -7.06 -0.65 -0.93
C ASN A 75 -8.41 -1.33 -0.67
N LYS A 76 -9.43 -0.54 -0.33
CA LYS A 76 -10.80 -1.02 -0.06
C LYS A 76 -11.58 -1.34 -1.32
N LEU A 77 -11.17 -0.82 -2.48
CA LEU A 77 -11.86 -1.05 -3.74
C LEU A 77 -11.39 -2.34 -4.45
N ALA A 78 -10.28 -2.92 -4.02
CA ALA A 78 -9.69 -4.09 -4.69
C ALA A 78 -10.71 -5.21 -4.91
N TYR A 79 -11.56 -5.47 -3.91
CA TYR A 79 -12.53 -6.56 -3.92
C TYR A 79 -13.99 -6.10 -4.12
N LYS A 80 -14.19 -4.81 -4.46
CA LYS A 80 -15.47 -4.32 -5.00
C LYS A 80 -15.57 -4.52 -6.52
N MET A 81 -14.44 -4.62 -7.20
CA MET A 81 -14.32 -4.76 -8.65
C MET A 81 -13.63 -6.05 -9.08
N GLY A 82 -13.22 -6.89 -8.13
CA GLY A 82 -12.53 -8.15 -8.35
C GLY A 82 -12.67 -9.07 -7.15
N GLU A 83 -12.08 -10.25 -7.23
CA GLU A 83 -12.07 -11.24 -6.16
C GLU A 83 -10.68 -11.37 -5.55
N PRO A 84 -10.58 -11.78 -4.26
CA PRO A 84 -9.30 -12.12 -3.65
C PRO A 84 -8.60 -13.22 -4.43
N GLN A 85 -7.31 -13.06 -4.63
CA GLN A 85 -6.46 -14.02 -5.34
C GLN A 85 -5.47 -14.66 -4.37
N ARG A 86 -5.03 -15.89 -4.70
CA ARG A 86 -3.95 -16.54 -3.94
C ARG A 86 -2.71 -15.65 -3.92
N GLY A 87 -2.08 -15.54 -2.74
CA GLY A 87 -0.94 -14.68 -2.50
C GLY A 87 -1.30 -13.25 -2.09
N ASP A 88 -2.56 -12.82 -2.20
CA ASP A 88 -2.97 -11.50 -1.73
C ASP A 88 -2.83 -11.40 -0.21
N ILE A 89 -2.25 -10.30 0.27
CA ILE A 89 -2.25 -9.97 1.70
C ILE A 89 -3.49 -9.13 1.95
N VAL A 90 -4.38 -9.65 2.79
CA VAL A 90 -5.68 -9.06 3.09
C VAL A 90 -5.76 -8.60 4.53
N VAL A 91 -6.43 -7.46 4.73
CA VAL A 91 -6.91 -7.01 6.03
C VAL A 91 -8.38 -7.35 6.13
N PHE A 92 -8.79 -7.92 7.24
CA PHE A 92 -10.16 -8.38 7.45
C PHE A 92 -10.57 -8.31 8.92
N VAL A 93 -11.88 -8.18 9.14
CA VAL A 93 -12.49 -8.29 10.46
C VAL A 93 -12.46 -9.75 10.89
N PHE A 94 -11.91 -10.03 12.05
CA PHE A 94 -11.76 -11.40 12.54
C PHE A 94 -13.13 -12.07 12.78
N PRO A 95 -13.41 -13.23 12.18
CA PRO A 95 -14.75 -13.83 12.24
C PRO A 95 -15.23 -14.20 13.65
N ILE A 96 -14.31 -14.44 14.59
CA ILE A 96 -14.65 -14.85 15.98
C ILE A 96 -14.75 -13.62 16.89
N ASP A 97 -13.99 -12.55 16.62
CA ASP A 97 -14.05 -11.29 17.35
C ASP A 97 -14.14 -10.11 16.40
N PRO A 98 -15.34 -9.54 16.20
CA PRO A 98 -15.54 -8.40 15.28
C PRO A 98 -14.86 -7.09 15.70
N HIS A 99 -14.23 -7.04 16.87
CA HIS A 99 -13.47 -5.87 17.34
C HIS A 99 -11.98 -5.97 16.98
N GLU A 100 -11.54 -7.10 16.42
CA GLU A 100 -10.17 -7.35 16.03
C GLU A 100 -10.04 -7.41 14.50
N ASP A 101 -9.13 -6.60 13.93
CA ASP A 101 -8.73 -6.71 12.54
C ASP A 101 -7.44 -7.54 12.44
N LEU A 102 -7.40 -8.47 11.51
CA LEU A 102 -6.22 -9.30 11.24
C LEU A 102 -5.68 -9.05 9.84
N ILE A 103 -4.38 -9.34 9.68
CA ILE A 103 -3.68 -9.28 8.41
C ILE A 103 -3.11 -10.67 8.12
N LYS A 104 -3.49 -11.28 6.99
CA LYS A 104 -3.01 -12.60 6.57
C LYS A 104 -2.88 -12.68 5.05
N ARG A 105 -2.20 -13.73 4.58
CA ARG A 105 -2.07 -14.06 3.16
C ARG A 105 -3.14 -15.07 2.76
N VAL A 106 -3.79 -14.83 1.63
CA VAL A 106 -4.73 -15.78 1.00
C VAL A 106 -3.93 -16.96 0.45
N ILE A 107 -4.27 -18.16 0.90
CA ILE A 107 -3.64 -19.43 0.51
C ILE A 107 -4.61 -20.31 -0.26
N GLY A 108 -5.83 -20.51 0.24
CA GLY A 108 -6.87 -21.32 -0.42
C GLY A 108 -8.02 -20.46 -0.89
N LEU A 109 -8.52 -20.76 -2.09
CA LEU A 109 -9.69 -20.15 -2.71
C LEU A 109 -10.90 -21.06 -2.59
N PRO A 110 -12.15 -20.58 -2.82
CA PRO A 110 -13.34 -21.38 -2.73
C PRO A 110 -13.28 -22.68 -3.57
N GLY A 111 -13.70 -23.79 -2.99
CA GLY A 111 -13.71 -25.12 -3.62
C GLY A 111 -12.36 -25.85 -3.60
N GLU A 112 -11.29 -25.22 -3.15
CA GLU A 112 -9.96 -25.85 -3.13
C GLU A 112 -9.73 -26.67 -1.88
N LYS A 113 -8.94 -27.74 -2.04
CA LYS A 113 -8.35 -28.49 -0.93
C LYS A 113 -7.00 -27.87 -0.56
N VAL A 114 -6.87 -27.41 0.66
CA VAL A 114 -5.60 -26.98 1.27
C VAL A 114 -5.11 -28.11 2.15
N SER A 115 -3.87 -28.54 1.96
CA SER A 115 -3.24 -29.57 2.78
C SER A 115 -1.91 -29.06 3.31
N VAL A 116 -1.60 -29.34 4.57
CA VAL A 116 -0.30 -29.06 5.16
C VAL A 116 0.26 -30.37 5.71
N HIS A 117 1.31 -30.88 5.11
CA HIS A 117 2.00 -32.10 5.50
C HIS A 117 3.51 -31.98 5.28
N ASP A 118 4.29 -32.55 6.18
CA ASP A 118 5.74 -32.58 6.09
C ASP A 118 6.39 -31.21 5.84
N GLY A 119 5.80 -30.18 6.47
CA GLY A 119 6.30 -28.80 6.36
C GLY A 119 5.99 -28.11 5.02
N LYS A 120 5.11 -28.66 4.20
CA LYS A 120 4.71 -28.10 2.90
C LYS A 120 3.22 -27.81 2.87
N VAL A 121 2.87 -26.69 2.27
CA VAL A 121 1.49 -26.35 1.92
C VAL A 121 1.21 -26.83 0.50
N MET A 122 0.08 -27.48 0.30
CA MET A 122 -0.36 -27.98 -1.01
C MET A 122 -1.77 -27.47 -1.29
N ILE A 123 -2.04 -27.18 -2.56
CA ILE A 123 -3.38 -26.84 -3.07
C ILE A 123 -3.76 -27.88 -4.10
N ASN A 124 -4.87 -28.59 -3.86
CA ASN A 124 -5.33 -29.69 -4.72
C ASN A 124 -4.20 -30.70 -5.02
N ASP A 125 -3.44 -31.04 -3.96
CA ASP A 125 -2.29 -31.95 -3.98
C ASP A 125 -1.05 -31.43 -4.75
N VAL A 126 -1.04 -30.16 -5.18
CA VAL A 126 0.12 -29.50 -5.80
C VAL A 126 0.82 -28.63 -4.75
N PRO A 127 2.11 -28.85 -4.45
CA PRO A 127 2.84 -28.07 -3.46
C PRO A 127 2.98 -26.61 -3.91
N LEU A 128 2.82 -25.68 -2.94
CA LEU A 128 3.14 -24.27 -3.14
C LEU A 128 4.65 -24.05 -2.97
N ASP A 129 5.21 -23.20 -3.82
CA ASP A 129 6.51 -22.57 -3.57
C ASP A 129 6.28 -21.28 -2.76
N GLU A 130 6.85 -21.16 -1.59
CA GLU A 130 6.54 -20.10 -0.62
C GLU A 130 7.82 -19.36 -0.17
N PRO A 131 8.46 -18.61 -1.09
CA PRO A 131 9.72 -17.92 -0.79
C PRO A 131 9.59 -16.81 0.27
N TYR A 132 8.36 -16.47 0.65
CA TYR A 132 8.04 -15.42 1.62
C TYR A 132 7.99 -15.91 3.07
N ILE A 133 8.01 -17.23 3.32
CA ILE A 133 8.04 -17.78 4.69
C ILE A 133 9.47 -17.96 5.19
N ALA A 134 9.71 -17.69 6.47
CA ALA A 134 11.02 -17.90 7.09
C ALA A 134 11.25 -19.34 7.56
N ALA A 135 10.16 -20.05 7.88
CA ALA A 135 10.19 -21.42 8.40
C ALA A 135 8.99 -22.22 7.90
N ALA A 136 9.20 -23.49 7.63
CA ALA A 136 8.15 -24.43 7.28
C ALA A 136 7.12 -24.58 8.41
N PRO A 137 5.83 -24.82 8.10
CA PRO A 137 4.82 -25.10 9.12
C PRO A 137 5.11 -26.39 9.87
N LEU A 138 4.92 -26.35 11.19
CA LEU A 138 5.15 -27.51 12.10
C LEU A 138 3.86 -28.26 12.43
N TYR A 139 2.75 -27.89 11.83
CA TYR A 139 1.44 -28.53 11.97
C TYR A 139 1.04 -29.25 10.69
N ASN A 140 0.13 -30.22 10.84
CA ASN A 140 -0.47 -30.94 9.72
C ASN A 140 -1.99 -30.75 9.72
N GLY A 141 -2.61 -30.80 8.54
CA GLY A 141 -4.05 -30.74 8.41
C GLY A 141 -4.51 -30.71 6.95
N ASP A 142 -5.80 -31.00 6.77
CA ASP A 142 -6.49 -30.96 5.49
C ASP A 142 -7.78 -30.16 5.64
N TRP A 143 -8.01 -29.23 4.73
CA TRP A 143 -9.19 -28.35 4.71
C TRP A 143 -9.74 -28.26 3.31
N VAL A 144 -11.05 -28.24 3.17
CA VAL A 144 -11.74 -27.94 1.91
C VAL A 144 -12.41 -26.58 2.07
N VAL A 145 -12.01 -25.60 1.29
CA VAL A 145 -12.48 -24.22 1.40
C VAL A 145 -13.92 -24.14 0.88
N PRO A 146 -14.89 -23.74 1.71
CA PRO A 146 -16.28 -23.60 1.26
C PRO A 146 -16.45 -22.45 0.27
N ASP A 147 -17.57 -22.46 -0.49
CA ASP A 147 -17.95 -21.35 -1.33
C ASP A 147 -18.10 -20.05 -0.54
N GLY A 148 -17.62 -18.95 -1.12
CA GLY A 148 -17.66 -17.63 -0.49
C GLY A 148 -16.69 -17.43 0.68
N GLN A 149 -15.77 -18.37 0.91
CA GLN A 149 -14.78 -18.30 1.97
C GLN A 149 -13.36 -18.42 1.44
N LEU A 150 -12.40 -18.01 2.27
CA LEU A 150 -10.97 -18.08 1.99
C LEU A 150 -10.27 -18.88 3.09
N PHE A 151 -9.16 -19.51 2.75
CA PHE A 151 -8.22 -20.05 3.71
C PHE A 151 -6.98 -19.14 3.74
N VAL A 152 -6.70 -18.54 4.88
CA VAL A 152 -5.64 -17.55 5.03
C VAL A 152 -4.62 -17.99 6.06
N LEU A 153 -3.34 -17.74 5.78
CA LEU A 153 -2.24 -18.05 6.70
C LEU A 153 -1.36 -16.82 6.94
N GLY A 154 -0.77 -16.75 8.12
CA GLY A 154 0.34 -15.83 8.37
C GLY A 154 1.62 -16.31 7.69
N ASP A 155 2.48 -15.39 7.27
CA ASP A 155 3.78 -15.73 6.71
C ASP A 155 4.73 -16.32 7.79
N ASN A 156 4.54 -15.92 9.04
CA ASN A 156 5.13 -16.59 10.21
C ASN A 156 4.26 -17.80 10.61
N ARG A 157 4.41 -18.88 9.89
CA ARG A 157 3.58 -20.10 9.95
C ARG A 157 3.33 -20.64 11.34
N ASN A 158 4.31 -20.58 12.21
CA ASN A 158 4.28 -21.22 13.53
C ASN A 158 3.87 -20.26 14.65
N GLU A 159 3.79 -18.95 14.36
CA GLU A 159 3.38 -17.91 15.33
C GLU A 159 2.26 -17.04 14.74
N SER A 160 1.23 -17.67 14.21
CA SER A 160 0.11 -17.00 13.58
C SER A 160 -1.23 -17.58 14.02
N LYS A 161 -2.14 -16.70 14.48
CA LYS A 161 -3.54 -16.99 14.69
C LYS A 161 -4.25 -16.86 13.35
N ASP A 162 -4.45 -17.97 12.64
CA ASP A 162 -4.99 -17.97 11.28
C ASP A 162 -5.86 -19.20 10.98
N SER A 163 -6.21 -19.46 9.73
CA SER A 163 -7.18 -20.46 9.31
C SER A 163 -6.87 -21.88 9.77
N HIS A 164 -5.61 -22.23 10.01
CA HIS A 164 -5.29 -23.56 10.56
C HIS A 164 -5.84 -23.77 11.96
N GLN A 165 -6.18 -22.70 12.70
CA GLN A 165 -6.75 -22.75 14.06
C GLN A 165 -8.26 -22.49 14.07
N TRP A 166 -8.75 -21.52 13.28
CA TRP A 166 -10.13 -21.04 13.33
C TRP A 166 -10.92 -21.28 12.03
N LEU A 167 -10.35 -21.98 11.06
CA LEU A 167 -10.91 -22.46 9.80
C LEU A 167 -10.97 -21.37 8.70
N TYR A 168 -12.15 -20.85 8.35
CA TYR A 168 -12.32 -20.12 7.11
C TYR A 168 -12.69 -18.66 7.33
N LEU A 169 -12.20 -17.80 6.44
CA LEU A 169 -12.51 -16.38 6.40
C LEU A 169 -13.66 -16.12 5.41
N PRO A 170 -14.85 -15.69 5.86
CA PRO A 170 -15.88 -15.22 4.94
C PRO A 170 -15.39 -14.03 4.11
N MET A 171 -15.62 -14.03 2.80
CA MET A 171 -15.18 -12.95 1.91
C MET A 171 -15.76 -11.59 2.28
N GLU A 172 -16.96 -11.57 2.85
CA GLU A 172 -17.62 -10.36 3.34
C GLU A 172 -16.89 -9.66 4.49
N ASN A 173 -16.07 -10.40 5.23
CA ASN A 173 -15.25 -9.85 6.30
C ASN A 173 -13.99 -9.12 5.78
N VAL A 174 -13.66 -9.26 4.49
CA VAL A 174 -12.45 -8.66 3.94
C VAL A 174 -12.62 -7.15 3.78
N VAL A 175 -11.81 -6.39 4.48
CA VAL A 175 -11.77 -4.92 4.43
C VAL A 175 -11.09 -4.44 3.15
N GLY A 176 -9.99 -5.09 2.74
CA GLY A 176 -9.26 -4.75 1.52
C GLY A 176 -7.90 -5.42 1.40
N LYS A 177 -7.20 -5.04 0.32
CA LYS A 177 -5.88 -5.55 -0.04
C LYS A 177 -4.78 -4.61 0.45
N ALA A 178 -3.82 -5.11 1.21
CA ALA A 178 -2.61 -4.36 1.57
C ALA A 178 -1.79 -4.09 0.31
N VAL A 179 -1.36 -2.84 0.06
CA VAL A 179 -0.69 -2.49 -1.20
C VAL A 179 0.67 -1.83 -1.02
N LEU A 180 0.89 -1.14 0.09
CA LEU A 180 2.08 -0.34 0.31
C LEU A 180 2.42 -0.30 1.80
N ILE A 181 3.70 -0.50 2.15
CA ILE A 181 4.25 -0.08 3.44
C ILE A 181 4.69 1.38 3.27
N TYR A 182 4.09 2.31 4.04
CA TYR A 182 4.41 3.73 3.90
C TYR A 182 5.10 4.34 5.12
N TRP A 183 5.28 3.56 6.19
CA TRP A 183 6.04 3.98 7.36
C TRP A 183 6.61 2.77 8.09
N PRO A 184 7.85 2.84 8.59
CA PRO A 184 8.77 3.98 8.56
C PRO A 184 9.36 4.23 7.15
N PRO A 185 9.84 5.46 6.83
CA PRO A 185 10.34 5.79 5.49
C PRO A 185 11.43 4.88 4.93
N PRO A 186 12.37 4.33 5.70
CA PRO A 186 13.36 3.38 5.18
C PRO A 186 12.76 2.07 4.66
N GLU A 187 11.54 1.72 5.10
CA GLU A 187 10.82 0.49 4.73
C GLU A 187 9.77 0.71 3.63
N TRP A 188 9.75 1.88 3.00
CA TRP A 188 8.80 2.16 1.93
C TRP A 188 8.95 1.15 0.80
N GLN A 189 7.90 0.37 0.59
CA GLN A 189 7.86 -0.60 -0.51
C GLN A 189 6.44 -0.96 -0.89
N VAL A 190 6.25 -1.27 -2.18
CA VAL A 190 5.02 -1.90 -2.66
C VAL A 190 5.03 -3.34 -2.17
N ILE A 191 3.92 -3.76 -1.55
CA ILE A 191 3.79 -5.12 -1.04
C ILE A 191 3.71 -6.09 -2.22
N ASN A 192 4.64 -7.04 -2.25
CA ASN A 192 4.65 -8.07 -3.28
C ASN A 192 3.59 -9.13 -2.98
N HIS A 193 2.60 -9.21 -3.84
CA HIS A 193 1.61 -10.28 -3.85
C HIS A 193 2.14 -11.37 -4.76
N THR A 194 2.68 -12.43 -4.20
CA THR A 194 3.14 -13.59 -4.97
C THR A 194 1.92 -14.22 -5.65
N LYS A 195 1.74 -13.90 -6.93
CA LYS A 195 0.74 -14.55 -7.76
C LYS A 195 1.33 -15.86 -8.24
N GLU A 196 0.62 -16.94 -7.99
CA GLU A 196 0.92 -18.28 -8.48
C GLU A 196 2.32 -18.78 -8.15
N VAL A 197 2.41 -19.43 -7.03
CA VAL A 197 3.61 -20.16 -6.72
C VAL A 197 3.21 -21.62 -6.59
N TYR A 198 3.11 -22.30 -7.72
CA TYR A 198 3.04 -23.75 -7.76
C TYR A 198 4.46 -24.28 -7.97
N ALA A 199 4.93 -25.14 -7.10
CA ALA A 199 6.15 -25.88 -7.35
C ALA A 199 5.88 -26.83 -8.53
N GLY A 200 6.44 -26.54 -9.69
CA GLY A 200 6.48 -27.43 -10.85
C GLY A 200 5.52 -27.10 -12.00
N GLN A 201 5.61 -25.90 -12.57
CA GLN A 201 5.32 -25.66 -13.97
C GLN A 201 6.58 -25.47 -14.76
#